data_fdae89416501df3d43478fdeffc7d28b
#
_entry.id   fdae89416501df3d43478fdeffc7d28b
#
_cell.length_a   1.000
_cell.length_b   1.000
_cell.length_c   1.000
_cell.angle_alpha   90.00
_cell.angle_beta   90.00
_cell.angle_gamma   90.00
#
_symmetry.space_group_name_H-M   'P 1'
#
loop_
_entity.id
_entity.type
_entity.pdbx_description
1 polymer ?
#
loop_
_entity_poly.entity_id
_entity_poly.type
_entity_poly.pdbx_seq_one_letter_code
_entity_poly.pdbx_strand_id
1 'polypeptide(L)'
;MLFTSYEFLLFLLIVFTVYYLIPKKWQWKFLLLASYVFYFTAGRTYLLYIGATTVTTYLAAKKIQDRKDAFKASFDAVKQGLTREEKKQKKEAEKKHQFRLMLVCLLFNLGILAVIKYTNFTISNINGILHAFGSEKTLSFVNLVIPMGISFYTFQAMGYLIDVYQGKIKA
;
A
#
# COMPACT_ATOMS: atom_id res chain seq x y z
N MET A 1 -17.54 7.43 -12.48
CA MET A 1 -18.71 7.42 -11.57
C MET A 1 -18.37 8.20 -10.30
N LEU A 2 -19.21 9.13 -9.90
CA LEU A 2 -19.14 9.80 -8.60
C LEU A 2 -19.99 9.00 -7.59
N PHE A 3 -19.59 8.96 -6.31
CA PHE A 3 -20.36 8.25 -5.26
C PHE A 3 -21.80 8.77 -5.08
N THR A 4 -22.07 10.00 -5.49
CA THR A 4 -23.38 10.64 -5.43
C THR A 4 -24.20 10.47 -6.70
N SER A 5 -23.70 9.73 -7.71
CA SER A 5 -24.40 9.56 -8.98
C SER A 5 -25.41 8.40 -8.91
N TYR A 6 -26.49 8.53 -9.66
CA TYR A 6 -27.47 7.44 -9.83
C TYR A 6 -26.82 6.17 -10.42
N GLU A 7 -25.81 6.33 -11.28
CA GLU A 7 -25.00 5.23 -11.84
C GLU A 7 -24.31 4.43 -10.74
N PHE A 8 -23.78 5.09 -9.71
CA PHE A 8 -23.16 4.40 -8.59
C PHE A 8 -24.17 3.64 -7.74
N LEU A 9 -25.35 4.22 -7.49
CA LEU A 9 -26.42 3.53 -6.76
C LEU A 9 -26.91 2.29 -7.51
N LEU A 10 -27.08 2.39 -8.81
CA LEU A 10 -27.45 1.25 -9.66
C LEU A 10 -26.35 0.17 -9.65
N PHE A 11 -25.08 0.58 -9.79
CA PHE A 11 -23.94 -0.32 -9.70
C PHE A 11 -23.90 -1.04 -8.35
N LEU A 12 -24.09 -0.33 -7.24
CA LEU A 12 -24.12 -0.89 -5.89
C LEU A 12 -25.24 -1.91 -5.72
N LEU A 13 -26.44 -1.62 -6.24
CA LEU A 13 -27.60 -2.52 -6.21
C LEU A 13 -27.33 -3.80 -6.99
N ILE A 14 -26.71 -3.70 -8.17
CA ILE A 14 -26.31 -4.87 -8.97
C ILE A 14 -25.26 -5.70 -8.21
N VAL A 15 -24.21 -5.05 -7.70
CA VAL A 15 -23.15 -5.73 -6.95
C VAL A 15 -23.73 -6.44 -5.71
N PHE A 16 -24.61 -5.78 -4.98
CA PHE A 16 -25.27 -6.36 -3.80
C PHE A 16 -26.10 -7.60 -4.17
N THR A 17 -26.94 -7.48 -5.18
CA THR A 17 -27.80 -8.60 -5.63
C THR A 17 -26.96 -9.79 -6.07
N VAL A 18 -25.98 -9.58 -6.93
CA VAL A 18 -25.09 -10.64 -7.45
C VAL A 18 -24.26 -11.26 -6.34
N TYR A 19 -23.79 -10.46 -5.36
CA TYR A 19 -23.03 -10.97 -4.22
C TYR A 19 -23.78 -12.06 -3.43
N TYR A 20 -25.10 -11.87 -3.18
CA TYR A 20 -25.89 -12.87 -2.47
C TYR A 20 -26.30 -14.07 -3.34
N LEU A 21 -26.31 -13.94 -4.67
CA LEU A 21 -26.57 -15.05 -5.58
C LEU A 21 -25.35 -15.94 -5.79
N ILE A 22 -24.14 -15.42 -5.58
CA ILE A 22 -22.91 -16.17 -5.78
C ILE A 22 -22.55 -17.02 -4.55
N PRO A 23 -22.06 -18.26 -4.74
CA PRO A 23 -21.58 -19.10 -3.64
C PRO A 23 -20.47 -18.42 -2.83
N LYS A 24 -20.44 -18.59 -1.51
CA LYS A 24 -19.48 -17.97 -0.56
C LYS A 24 -18.02 -18.07 -1.01
N LYS A 25 -17.64 -19.15 -1.66
CA LYS A 25 -16.29 -19.41 -2.19
C LYS A 25 -15.85 -18.37 -3.23
N TRP A 26 -16.78 -17.75 -3.97
CA TRP A 26 -16.50 -16.82 -5.06
C TRP A 26 -16.80 -15.36 -4.72
N GLN A 27 -17.48 -15.10 -3.61
CA GLN A 27 -17.93 -13.76 -3.22
C GLN A 27 -16.78 -12.74 -3.14
N TRP A 28 -15.67 -13.12 -2.53
CA TRP A 28 -14.51 -12.23 -2.41
C TRP A 28 -13.87 -11.89 -3.78
N LYS A 29 -13.84 -12.86 -4.72
CA LYS A 29 -13.31 -12.63 -6.08
C LYS A 29 -14.22 -11.69 -6.86
N PHE A 30 -15.54 -11.87 -6.69
CA PHE A 30 -16.52 -10.99 -7.31
C PHE A 30 -16.41 -9.56 -6.79
N LEU A 31 -16.29 -9.37 -5.48
CA LEU A 31 -16.09 -8.03 -4.89
C LEU A 31 -14.78 -7.38 -5.35
N LEU A 32 -13.72 -8.16 -5.48
CA LEU A 32 -12.46 -7.67 -6.02
C LEU A 32 -12.63 -7.18 -7.47
N LEU A 33 -13.30 -7.98 -8.32
CA LEU A 33 -13.58 -7.61 -9.70
C LEU A 33 -14.46 -6.35 -9.76
N ALA A 34 -15.53 -6.29 -8.99
CA ALA A 34 -16.42 -5.13 -8.91
C ALA A 34 -15.66 -3.86 -8.48
N SER A 35 -14.75 -3.97 -7.51
CA SER A 35 -13.88 -2.87 -7.10
C SER A 35 -12.98 -2.38 -8.24
N TYR A 36 -12.37 -3.28 -8.99
CA TYR A 36 -11.57 -2.89 -10.16
C TYR A 36 -12.40 -2.22 -11.24
N VAL A 37 -13.60 -2.72 -11.52
CA VAL A 37 -14.54 -2.09 -12.46
C VAL A 37 -14.88 -0.68 -12.01
N PHE A 38 -15.20 -0.49 -10.72
CA PHE A 38 -15.48 0.83 -10.17
C PHE A 38 -14.31 1.80 -10.35
N TYR A 39 -13.09 1.40 -9.97
CA TYR A 39 -11.90 2.24 -10.13
C TYR A 39 -11.56 2.51 -11.60
N PHE A 40 -11.79 1.56 -12.48
CA PHE A 40 -11.59 1.73 -13.92
C PHE A 40 -12.53 2.80 -14.51
N THR A 41 -13.80 2.80 -14.09
CA THR A 41 -14.78 3.81 -14.51
C THR A 41 -14.51 5.20 -13.90
N ALA A 42 -13.89 5.25 -12.72
CA ALA A 42 -13.47 6.51 -12.10
C ALA A 42 -12.24 7.12 -12.78
N GLY A 43 -11.32 6.28 -13.28
CA GLY A 43 -10.14 6.71 -14.05
C GLY A 43 -9.07 5.62 -14.11
N ARG A 44 -8.54 5.37 -15.30
CA ARG A 44 -7.52 4.32 -15.53
C ARG A 44 -6.26 4.50 -14.67
N THR A 45 -5.88 5.74 -14.41
CA THR A 45 -4.72 6.09 -13.59
C THR A 45 -4.87 5.60 -12.13
N TYR A 46 -6.11 5.50 -11.62
CA TYR A 46 -6.37 5.01 -10.27
C TYR A 46 -5.97 3.55 -10.09
N LEU A 47 -6.19 2.73 -11.11
CA LEU A 47 -5.76 1.33 -11.09
C LEU A 47 -4.25 1.17 -11.01
N LEU A 48 -3.49 2.06 -11.65
CA LEU A 48 -2.02 2.03 -11.58
C LEU A 48 -1.53 2.26 -10.15
N TYR A 49 -2.11 3.22 -9.43
CA TYR A 49 -1.74 3.50 -8.04
C TYR A 49 -2.08 2.34 -7.09
N ILE A 50 -3.30 1.81 -7.21
CA ILE A 50 -3.71 0.64 -6.41
C ILE A 50 -2.84 -0.56 -6.75
N GLY A 51 -2.60 -0.81 -8.05
CA GLY A 51 -1.74 -1.89 -8.51
C GLY A 51 -0.32 -1.76 -7.96
N ALA A 52 0.29 -0.58 -8.06
CA ALA A 52 1.63 -0.33 -7.53
C ALA A 52 1.71 -0.56 -6.01
N THR A 53 0.77 -0.01 -5.24
CA THR A 53 0.71 -0.21 -3.78
C THR A 53 0.52 -1.68 -3.43
N THR A 54 -0.40 -2.37 -4.10
CA THR A 54 -0.68 -3.80 -3.84
C THR A 54 0.53 -4.67 -4.17
N VAL A 55 1.13 -4.49 -5.35
CA VAL A 55 2.28 -5.30 -5.80
C VAL A 55 3.49 -5.06 -4.89
N THR A 56 3.84 -3.81 -4.61
CA THR A 56 5.00 -3.49 -3.76
C THR A 56 4.82 -4.02 -2.35
N THR A 57 3.64 -3.87 -1.76
CA THR A 57 3.32 -4.39 -0.42
C THR A 57 3.35 -5.91 -0.39
N TYR A 58 2.75 -6.58 -1.37
CA TYR A 58 2.75 -8.05 -1.47
C TYR A 58 4.16 -8.62 -1.61
N LEU A 59 4.97 -8.06 -2.52
CA LEU A 59 6.35 -8.51 -2.73
C LEU A 59 7.21 -8.30 -1.47
N ALA A 60 7.05 -7.17 -0.79
CA ALA A 60 7.75 -6.90 0.47
C ALA A 60 7.30 -7.87 1.58
N ALA A 61 5.99 -8.09 1.73
CA ALA A 61 5.43 -9.01 2.72
C ALA A 61 5.91 -10.45 2.48
N LYS A 62 5.85 -10.92 1.22
CA LYS A 62 6.34 -12.25 0.84
C LYS A 62 7.83 -12.39 1.14
N LYS A 63 8.66 -11.40 0.76
CA LYS A 63 10.10 -11.43 1.03
C LYS A 63 10.42 -11.44 2.52
N ILE A 64 9.64 -10.73 3.35
CA ILE A 64 9.77 -10.78 4.81
C ILE A 64 9.40 -12.17 5.33
N GLN A 65 8.30 -12.76 4.83
CA GLN A 65 7.86 -14.09 5.23
C GLN A 65 8.86 -15.17 4.84
N ASP A 66 9.32 -15.20 3.58
CA ASP A 66 10.29 -16.17 3.08
C ASP A 66 11.59 -16.12 3.90
N ARG A 67 12.05 -14.90 4.26
CA ARG A 67 13.23 -14.74 5.12
C ARG A 67 13.01 -15.25 6.54
N LYS A 68 11.83 -15.03 7.12
CA LYS A 68 11.49 -15.57 8.45
C LYS A 68 11.53 -17.09 8.44
N ASP A 69 10.94 -17.70 7.41
CA ASP A 69 10.86 -19.15 7.32
C ASP A 69 12.25 -19.75 7.06
N ALA A 70 13.06 -19.15 6.19
CA ALA A 70 14.45 -19.55 5.95
C ALA A 70 15.31 -19.39 7.22
N PHE A 71 15.19 -18.25 7.92
CA PHE A 71 15.92 -18.04 9.17
C PHE A 71 15.51 -19.04 10.24
N LYS A 72 14.22 -19.33 10.38
CA LYS A 72 13.73 -20.33 11.34
C LYS A 72 14.31 -21.71 11.06
N ALA A 73 14.27 -22.15 9.80
CA ALA A 73 14.83 -23.44 9.40
C ALA A 73 16.34 -23.54 9.67
N SER A 74 17.13 -22.53 9.25
CA SER A 74 18.56 -22.50 9.48
C SER A 74 18.94 -22.36 10.96
N PHE A 75 18.18 -21.58 11.71
CA PHE A 75 18.40 -21.35 13.14
C PHE A 75 18.13 -22.60 13.97
N ASP A 76 17.05 -23.33 13.67
CA ASP A 76 16.70 -24.57 14.39
C ASP A 76 17.75 -25.69 14.13
N ALA A 77 18.36 -25.72 12.94
CA ALA A 77 19.42 -26.67 12.62
C ALA A 77 20.72 -26.45 13.43
N VAL A 78 21.06 -25.19 13.76
CA VAL A 78 22.32 -24.84 14.45
C VAL A 78 22.12 -24.48 15.93
N LYS A 79 20.89 -24.45 16.40
CA LYS A 79 20.50 -23.95 17.73
C LYS A 79 21.21 -24.66 18.88
N GLN A 80 21.56 -25.96 18.74
CA GLN A 80 22.18 -26.74 19.81
C GLN A 80 23.67 -26.38 20.04
N GLY A 81 24.36 -25.88 19.02
CA GLY A 81 25.79 -25.52 19.09
C GLY A 81 26.09 -24.03 19.40
N LEU A 82 25.07 -23.19 19.49
CA LEU A 82 25.25 -21.75 19.67
C LEU A 82 25.14 -21.33 21.15
N THR A 83 25.99 -20.38 21.56
CA THR A 83 25.89 -19.71 22.86
C THR A 83 24.63 -18.82 22.93
N ARG A 84 24.23 -18.43 24.15
CA ARG A 84 23.06 -17.55 24.36
C ARG A 84 23.22 -16.19 23.67
N GLU A 85 24.43 -15.66 23.67
CA GLU A 85 24.75 -14.37 23.05
C GLU A 85 24.72 -14.44 21.53
N GLU A 86 25.29 -15.47 20.92
CA GLU A 86 25.23 -15.70 19.46
C GLU A 86 23.81 -15.87 18.96
N LYS A 87 22.97 -16.59 19.72
CA LYS A 87 21.55 -16.71 19.43
C LYS A 87 20.83 -15.38 19.38
N LYS A 88 21.14 -14.50 20.34
CA LYS A 88 20.57 -13.17 20.42
C LYS A 88 21.03 -12.28 19.26
N GLN A 89 22.34 -12.26 18.98
CA GLN A 89 22.90 -11.47 17.89
C GLN A 89 22.33 -11.87 16.51
N LYS A 90 22.24 -13.17 16.21
CA LYS A 90 21.64 -13.66 14.96
C LYS A 90 20.17 -13.24 14.80
N LYS A 91 19.38 -13.37 15.87
CA LYS A 91 17.98 -12.93 15.87
C LYS A 91 17.84 -11.42 15.67
N GLU A 92 18.68 -10.63 16.32
CA GLU A 92 18.65 -9.17 16.19
C GLU A 92 19.08 -8.72 14.80
N ALA A 93 20.09 -9.32 14.23
CA ALA A 93 20.56 -9.03 12.87
C ALA A 93 19.46 -9.31 11.83
N GLU A 94 18.79 -10.46 11.93
CA GLU A 94 17.69 -10.82 11.02
C GLU A 94 16.49 -9.89 11.21
N LYS A 95 16.12 -9.58 12.45
CA LYS A 95 15.04 -8.64 12.77
C LYS A 95 15.31 -7.25 12.20
N LYS A 96 16.58 -6.77 12.30
CA LYS A 96 17.00 -5.48 11.73
C LYS A 96 16.88 -5.46 10.21
N HIS A 97 17.19 -6.57 9.54
CA HIS A 97 17.06 -6.68 8.09
C HIS A 97 15.59 -6.68 7.65
N GLN A 98 14.76 -7.47 8.31
CA GLN A 98 13.30 -7.47 8.07
C GLN A 98 12.68 -6.10 8.31
N PHE A 99 13.11 -5.41 9.38
CA PHE A 99 12.68 -4.05 9.67
C PHE A 99 13.06 -3.06 8.56
N ARG A 100 14.28 -3.15 8.00
CA ARG A 100 14.68 -2.31 6.87
C ARG A 100 13.82 -2.55 5.63
N LEU A 101 13.53 -3.81 5.30
CA LEU A 101 12.64 -4.14 4.17
C LEU A 101 11.23 -3.54 4.37
N MET A 102 10.68 -3.70 5.55
CA MET A 102 9.39 -3.10 5.92
C MET A 102 9.45 -1.58 5.78
N LEU A 103 10.46 -0.93 6.37
CA LEU A 103 10.61 0.52 6.37
C LEU A 103 10.74 1.09 4.96
N VAL A 104 11.55 0.48 4.10
CA VAL A 104 11.71 0.90 2.70
C VAL A 104 10.37 0.84 1.95
N CYS A 105 9.60 -0.23 2.11
CA CYS A 105 8.29 -0.35 1.49
C CYS A 105 7.29 0.67 2.04
N LEU A 106 7.30 0.91 3.36
CA LEU A 106 6.46 1.94 4.00
C LEU A 106 6.79 3.34 3.45
N LEU A 107 8.07 3.70 3.41
CA LEU A 107 8.52 4.99 2.91
C LEU A 107 8.21 5.16 1.41
N PHE A 108 8.31 4.10 0.62
CA PHE A 108 7.94 4.12 -0.79
C PHE A 108 6.45 4.40 -0.99
N ASN A 109 5.58 3.69 -0.29
CA ASN A 109 4.13 3.87 -0.38
C ASN A 109 3.69 5.25 0.16
N LEU A 110 4.28 5.69 1.28
CA LEU A 110 4.06 7.05 1.81
C LEU A 110 4.58 8.12 0.86
N GLY A 111 5.72 7.88 0.20
CA GLY A 111 6.28 8.78 -0.80
C GLY A 111 5.35 8.97 -1.99
N ILE A 112 4.79 7.88 -2.53
CA ILE A 112 3.77 7.95 -3.59
C ILE A 112 2.57 8.78 -3.12
N LEU A 113 2.05 8.49 -1.92
CA LEU A 113 0.93 9.23 -1.35
C LEU A 113 1.25 10.72 -1.17
N ALA A 114 2.45 11.04 -0.67
CA ALA A 114 2.89 12.41 -0.46
C ALA A 114 3.02 13.19 -1.77
N VAL A 115 3.63 12.58 -2.79
CA VAL A 115 3.75 13.19 -4.11
C VAL A 115 2.37 13.47 -4.70
N ILE A 116 1.47 12.49 -4.72
CA ILE A 116 0.16 12.65 -5.35
C ILE A 116 -0.69 13.71 -4.62
N LYS A 117 -0.64 13.71 -3.29
CA LYS A 117 -1.52 14.57 -2.48
C LYS A 117 -1.00 15.98 -2.28
N TYR A 118 0.33 16.13 -2.15
CA TYR A 118 0.92 17.39 -1.69
C TYR A 118 1.70 18.15 -2.75
N THR A 119 1.90 17.63 -3.98
CA THR A 119 2.66 18.33 -5.02
C THR A 119 2.07 19.73 -5.32
N ASN A 120 0.77 19.82 -5.57
CA ASN A 120 0.16 21.12 -5.89
C ASN A 120 0.13 22.08 -4.68
N PHE A 121 -0.01 21.56 -3.48
CA PHE A 121 0.13 22.33 -2.25
C PHE A 121 1.54 22.92 -2.11
N THR A 122 2.56 22.10 -2.37
CA THR A 122 3.97 22.54 -2.36
C THR A 122 4.23 23.60 -3.43
N ILE A 123 3.75 23.39 -4.66
CA ILE A 123 3.86 24.37 -5.75
C ILE A 123 3.20 25.69 -5.37
N SER A 124 1.99 25.65 -4.77
CA SER A 124 1.29 26.85 -4.31
C SER A 124 2.10 27.63 -3.29
N ASN A 125 2.68 26.96 -2.29
CA ASN A 125 3.52 27.60 -1.29
C ASN A 125 4.81 28.19 -1.89
N ILE A 126 5.47 27.46 -2.81
CA ILE A 126 6.67 27.96 -3.50
C ILE A 126 6.33 29.21 -4.31
N ASN A 127 5.23 29.20 -5.07
CA ASN A 127 4.78 30.36 -5.82
C ASN A 127 4.48 31.56 -4.90
N GLY A 128 3.87 31.31 -3.74
CA GLY A 128 3.64 32.37 -2.74
C GLY A 128 4.94 32.97 -2.22
N ILE A 129 5.95 32.14 -1.94
CA ILE A 129 7.27 32.61 -1.54
C ILE A 129 7.96 33.40 -2.64
N LEU A 130 7.96 32.88 -3.87
CA LEU A 130 8.56 33.57 -5.02
C LEU A 130 7.94 34.97 -5.25
N HIS A 131 6.63 35.06 -5.15
CA HIS A 131 5.90 36.33 -5.26
C HIS A 131 6.27 37.30 -4.13
N ALA A 132 6.41 36.82 -2.89
CA ALA A 132 6.83 37.63 -1.75
C ALA A 132 8.26 38.19 -1.91
N PHE A 133 9.12 37.50 -2.65
CA PHE A 133 10.48 37.96 -3.02
C PHE A 133 10.53 38.78 -4.31
N GLY A 134 9.37 39.19 -4.87
CA GLY A 134 9.30 40.01 -6.08
C GLY A 134 9.60 39.27 -7.38
N SER A 135 9.57 37.96 -7.39
CA SER A 135 9.77 37.13 -8.61
C SER A 135 8.47 36.99 -9.39
N GLU A 136 8.51 37.32 -10.69
CA GLU A 136 7.40 37.06 -11.61
C GLU A 136 7.33 35.59 -12.07
N LYS A 137 8.34 34.76 -11.74
CA LYS A 137 8.37 33.35 -12.11
C LYS A 137 7.41 32.56 -11.24
N THR A 138 6.54 31.80 -11.87
CA THR A 138 5.61 30.88 -11.21
C THR A 138 5.81 29.45 -11.73
N LEU A 139 5.70 28.47 -10.84
CA LEU A 139 5.66 27.06 -11.20
C LEU A 139 4.24 26.69 -11.61
N SER A 140 4.10 25.98 -12.72
CA SER A 140 2.81 25.47 -13.19
C SER A 140 2.30 24.34 -12.30
N PHE A 141 1.00 24.36 -12.00
CA PHE A 141 0.36 23.24 -11.30
C PHE A 141 0.38 21.97 -12.14
N VAL A 142 0.59 20.84 -11.48
CA VAL A 142 0.57 19.53 -12.14
C VAL A 142 -0.84 18.94 -12.02
N ASN A 143 -1.36 18.48 -13.15
CA ASN A 143 -2.70 17.86 -13.17
C ASN A 143 -2.63 16.41 -12.67
N LEU A 144 -2.39 16.25 -11.36
CA LEU A 144 -2.38 14.95 -10.70
C LEU A 144 -3.81 14.57 -10.32
N VAL A 145 -4.27 13.48 -10.90
CA VAL A 145 -5.58 12.93 -10.55
C VAL A 145 -5.44 12.16 -9.24
N ILE A 146 -6.07 12.67 -8.18
CA ILE A 146 -6.03 12.05 -6.84
C ILE A 146 -7.06 10.92 -6.80
N PRO A 147 -6.63 9.64 -6.66
CA PRO A 147 -7.54 8.52 -6.53
C PRO A 147 -8.38 8.64 -5.26
N MET A 148 -9.67 8.37 -5.39
CA MET A 148 -10.56 8.32 -4.24
C MET A 148 -10.11 7.21 -3.27
N GLY A 149 -9.99 7.56 -1.98
CA GLY A 149 -9.57 6.61 -0.95
C GLY A 149 -8.08 6.26 -0.94
N ILE A 150 -7.22 6.96 -1.72
CA ILE A 150 -5.77 6.65 -1.80
C ILE A 150 -5.12 6.55 -0.41
N SER A 151 -5.42 7.47 0.49
CA SER A 151 -4.87 7.44 1.85
C SER A 151 -5.33 6.20 2.61
N PHE A 152 -6.61 5.86 2.48
CA PHE A 152 -7.22 4.75 3.22
C PHE A 152 -6.60 3.40 2.82
N TYR A 153 -6.56 3.09 1.52
CA TYR A 153 -5.98 1.82 1.07
C TYR A 153 -4.45 1.76 1.24
N THR A 154 -3.77 2.91 1.16
CA THR A 154 -2.33 2.97 1.46
C THR A 154 -2.07 2.62 2.93
N PHE A 155 -2.83 3.20 3.87
CA PHE A 155 -2.69 2.86 5.29
C PHE A 155 -3.10 1.41 5.60
N GLN A 156 -4.13 0.87 4.93
CA GLN A 156 -4.47 -0.56 5.05
C GLN A 156 -3.32 -1.46 4.59
N ALA A 157 -2.72 -1.17 3.44
CA ALA A 157 -1.58 -1.93 2.92
C ALA A 157 -0.37 -1.86 3.87
N MET A 158 -0.12 -0.69 4.49
CA MET A 158 0.92 -0.52 5.50
C MET A 158 0.63 -1.32 6.76
N GLY A 159 -0.62 -1.31 7.25
CA GLY A 159 -1.06 -2.11 8.39
C GLY A 159 -0.83 -3.61 8.16
N TYR A 160 -1.23 -4.11 6.99
CA TYR A 160 -0.97 -5.49 6.58
C TYR A 160 0.54 -5.82 6.61
N LEU A 161 1.40 -4.97 6.05
CA LEU A 161 2.85 -5.20 6.03
C LEU A 161 3.45 -5.23 7.45
N ILE A 162 2.98 -4.36 8.33
CA ILE A 162 3.39 -4.33 9.75
C ILE A 162 2.96 -5.62 10.46
N ASP A 163 1.74 -6.11 10.21
CA ASP A 163 1.25 -7.34 10.82
C ASP A 163 2.01 -8.58 10.34
N VAL A 164 2.39 -8.63 9.05
CA VAL A 164 3.31 -9.66 8.54
C VAL A 164 4.68 -9.54 9.21
N TYR A 165 5.24 -8.32 9.33
CA TYR A 165 6.50 -8.11 10.03
C TYR A 165 6.44 -8.54 11.50
N GLN A 166 5.35 -8.28 12.20
CA GLN A 166 5.15 -8.71 13.58
C GLN A 166 4.88 -10.22 13.70
N GLY A 167 4.53 -10.90 12.60
CA GLY A 167 4.21 -12.32 12.58
C GLY A 167 2.79 -12.65 13.05
N LYS A 168 1.90 -11.66 13.07
CA LYS A 168 0.49 -11.85 13.41
C LYS A 168 -0.26 -12.58 12.31
N ILE A 169 0.13 -12.32 11.05
CA ILE A 169 -0.44 -12.94 9.85
C ILE A 169 0.70 -13.43 8.94
N LYS A 170 0.41 -14.42 8.11
CA LYS A 170 1.31 -14.88 7.05
C LYS A 170 0.99 -14.12 5.75
N ALA A 171 2.04 -13.90 4.92
CA ALA A 171 1.89 -13.28 3.62
C ALA A 171 1.31 -14.22 2.57
#